data_5a79b1621d83cbd323e4f2690ed1c3e4
#
_entry.id   5a79b1621d83cbd323e4f2690ed1c3e4
#
_cell.length_a   1.000
_cell.length_b   1.000
_cell.length_c   1.000
_cell.angle_alpha   90.00
_cell.angle_beta   90.00
_cell.angle_gamma   90.00
#
_symmetry.space_group_name_H-M   'P 1'
#
loop_
_entity.id
_entity.type
_entity.pdbx_description
1 polymer ?
#
loop_
_entity_poly.entity_id
_entity_poly.type
_entity_poly.pdbx_seq_one_letter_code
_entity_poly.pdbx_strand_id
1 'polypeptide(L)'
;MKIAVWHNLKSGGGNRALQQQIRGLALRGHQIEIWSNDGADNSFPDLKDLAPKLHLLELKTYIRFREQYRDGLSALFFGKDQHIKNMEAHSKACAEQINAGKFDVVLVHSCNQFFMPHIGQFINATPKVLYLHEPNRVLIEAWPDKLCWEAPAETKRWSALKADFFDQRQKRVWLRHERANYFTYDAVLVNSYFSNESLVRAYGQRGRVCYLGINEAEFPFLNLKREPFVLGLGTYYRHKGIDTAIEAVATIPAKMRPKLVWIGNDGGGGYYDAMVELAKQRGVVFEPQKNLSQTELVKILNTATCLIYTSRLEPFGYAPLEANACGLPVVAVAEGGVRETVIDGHNGIVTERDPVLLGAALQAVLNNTDLFEELLANARNWVKNKWSFEASIDRIEAALQAAAGRGVEERNAQAESLKQPIL
;
A
#
# COMPACT_ATOMS: atom_id res chain seq x y z
N MET A 1 -22.77 -6.45 13.49
CA MET A 1 -23.19 -6.31 12.07
C MET A 1 -22.84 -7.57 11.31
N LYS A 2 -23.58 -7.84 10.24
CA LYS A 2 -23.22 -8.83 9.23
C LYS A 2 -22.54 -8.10 8.04
N ILE A 3 -21.26 -8.37 7.82
CA ILE A 3 -20.41 -7.64 6.90
C ILE A 3 -20.02 -8.56 5.73
N ALA A 4 -20.29 -8.14 4.50
CA ALA A 4 -19.72 -8.75 3.32
C ALA A 4 -18.39 -8.06 2.99
N VAL A 5 -17.34 -8.83 2.72
CA VAL A 5 -16.03 -8.30 2.35
C VAL A 5 -15.67 -8.78 0.94
N TRP A 6 -15.24 -7.88 0.09
CA TRP A 6 -14.69 -8.24 -1.22
C TRP A 6 -13.24 -7.80 -1.35
N HIS A 7 -12.37 -8.68 -1.85
CA HIS A 7 -11.00 -8.37 -2.22
C HIS A 7 -10.46 -9.29 -3.33
N ASN A 8 -9.39 -8.87 -3.98
CA ASN A 8 -8.54 -9.69 -4.84
C ASN A 8 -7.05 -9.38 -4.64
N LEU A 9 -6.69 -9.00 -3.41
CA LEU A 9 -5.34 -8.58 -3.07
C LEU A 9 -4.38 -9.78 -3.06
N LYS A 10 -3.17 -9.56 -3.53
CA LYS A 10 -2.03 -10.45 -3.36
C LYS A 10 -1.33 -10.17 -2.03
N SER A 11 -0.41 -11.04 -1.63
CA SER A 11 0.43 -10.82 -0.45
C SER A 11 1.13 -9.45 -0.51
N GLY A 12 1.13 -8.73 0.61
CA GLY A 12 1.67 -7.38 0.72
C GLY A 12 0.94 -6.52 1.75
N GLY A 13 1.33 -5.25 1.87
CA GLY A 13 0.78 -4.33 2.87
C GLY A 13 -0.74 -4.16 2.81
N GLY A 14 -1.33 -4.15 1.61
CA GLY A 14 -2.79 -4.05 1.44
C GLY A 14 -3.54 -5.28 1.95
N ASN A 15 -3.03 -6.48 1.66
CA ASN A 15 -3.62 -7.72 2.17
C ASN A 15 -3.47 -7.82 3.69
N ARG A 16 -2.31 -7.45 4.22
CA ARG A 16 -2.10 -7.41 5.67
C ARG A 16 -3.09 -6.47 6.36
N ALA A 17 -3.34 -5.29 5.80
CA ALA A 17 -4.36 -4.38 6.31
C ALA A 17 -5.76 -5.02 6.32
N LEU A 18 -6.14 -5.69 5.24
CA LEU A 18 -7.38 -6.46 5.15
C LEU A 18 -7.48 -7.52 6.24
N GLN A 19 -6.45 -8.34 6.40
CA GLN A 19 -6.41 -9.41 7.41
C GLN A 19 -6.58 -8.86 8.83
N GLN A 20 -5.87 -7.79 9.16
CA GLN A 20 -5.99 -7.13 10.47
C GLN A 20 -7.40 -6.56 10.70
N GLN A 21 -7.99 -5.93 9.69
CA GLN A 21 -9.36 -5.40 9.79
C GLN A 21 -10.40 -6.51 9.97
N ILE A 22 -10.32 -7.59 9.18
CA ILE A 22 -11.22 -8.75 9.33
C ILE A 22 -11.07 -9.36 10.72
N ARG A 23 -9.84 -9.59 11.18
CA ARG A 23 -9.56 -10.13 12.52
C ARG A 23 -10.16 -9.25 13.61
N GLY A 24 -9.88 -7.96 13.60
CA GLY A 24 -10.36 -7.04 14.62
C GLY A 24 -11.89 -6.94 14.64
N LEU A 25 -12.54 -6.87 13.50
CA LEU A 25 -13.99 -6.84 13.40
C LEU A 25 -14.62 -8.17 13.88
N ALA A 26 -14.03 -9.31 13.53
CA ALA A 26 -14.51 -10.62 13.97
C ALA A 26 -14.37 -10.78 15.50
N LEU A 27 -13.25 -10.35 16.10
CA LEU A 27 -13.05 -10.35 17.55
C LEU A 27 -14.06 -9.48 18.30
N ARG A 28 -14.64 -8.47 17.65
CA ARG A 28 -15.71 -7.62 18.17
C ARG A 28 -17.12 -8.19 17.93
N GLY A 29 -17.22 -9.43 17.48
CA GLY A 29 -18.48 -10.15 17.30
C GLY A 29 -19.23 -9.82 16.01
N HIS A 30 -18.59 -9.19 15.01
CA HIS A 30 -19.18 -9.03 13.69
C HIS A 30 -19.14 -10.35 12.91
N GLN A 31 -20.22 -10.66 12.19
CA GLN A 31 -20.27 -11.80 11.28
C GLN A 31 -19.70 -11.38 9.92
N ILE A 32 -18.69 -12.10 9.43
CA ILE A 32 -17.98 -11.74 8.22
C ILE A 32 -18.07 -12.86 7.19
N GLU A 33 -18.46 -12.52 5.98
CA GLU A 33 -18.34 -13.39 4.80
C GLU A 33 -17.45 -12.70 3.76
N ILE A 34 -16.54 -13.47 3.13
CA ILE A 34 -15.51 -12.94 2.24
C ILE A 34 -15.74 -13.46 0.82
N TRP A 35 -15.72 -12.59 -0.18
CA TRP A 35 -15.70 -12.91 -1.62
C TRP A 35 -14.35 -12.55 -2.21
N SER A 36 -13.76 -13.52 -2.92
CA SER A 36 -12.44 -13.39 -3.52
C SER A 36 -12.27 -14.29 -4.74
N ASN A 37 -11.06 -14.41 -5.26
CA ASN A 37 -10.69 -15.30 -6.36
C ASN A 37 -9.44 -16.13 -6.01
N ASP A 38 -9.17 -17.17 -6.81
CA ASP A 38 -8.03 -18.09 -6.60
C ASP A 38 -6.66 -17.42 -6.76
N GLY A 39 -6.59 -16.29 -7.48
CA GLY A 39 -5.34 -15.55 -7.69
C GLY A 39 -5.01 -14.57 -6.57
N ALA A 40 -5.88 -14.40 -5.59
CA ALA A 40 -5.67 -13.57 -4.41
C ALA A 40 -4.96 -14.36 -3.30
N ASP A 41 -4.32 -13.65 -2.39
CA ASP A 41 -3.84 -14.26 -1.15
C ASP A 41 -4.99 -14.35 -0.15
N ASN A 42 -5.56 -15.54 -0.06
CA ASN A 42 -6.66 -15.90 0.82
C ASN A 42 -6.17 -16.65 2.07
N SER A 43 -4.88 -16.60 2.36
CA SER A 43 -4.33 -17.13 3.59
C SER A 43 -4.68 -16.19 4.74
N PHE A 44 -5.51 -16.66 5.64
CA PHE A 44 -5.89 -15.94 6.86
C PHE A 44 -5.43 -16.75 8.08
N PRO A 45 -4.11 -16.83 8.35
CA PRO A 45 -3.55 -17.75 9.36
C PRO A 45 -4.12 -17.49 10.77
N ASP A 46 -4.39 -16.24 11.09
CA ASP A 46 -4.90 -15.82 12.41
C ASP A 46 -6.41 -15.89 12.55
N LEU A 47 -7.12 -16.35 11.50
CA LEU A 47 -8.59 -16.44 11.48
C LEU A 47 -9.11 -17.89 11.56
N LYS A 48 -8.24 -18.89 11.79
CA LYS A 48 -8.64 -20.30 11.83
C LYS A 48 -9.76 -20.57 12.84
N ASP A 49 -9.73 -19.90 13.98
CA ASP A 49 -10.72 -20.03 15.04
C ASP A 49 -11.96 -19.14 14.84
N LEU A 50 -11.87 -18.11 14.01
CA LEU A 50 -12.96 -17.17 13.72
C LEU A 50 -13.71 -17.53 12.42
N ALA A 51 -13.15 -18.43 11.63
CA ALA A 51 -13.68 -19.06 10.40
C ALA A 51 -14.66 -18.20 9.58
N PRO A 52 -14.26 -17.04 9.05
CA PRO A 52 -15.12 -16.30 8.14
C PRO A 52 -15.44 -17.18 6.93
N LYS A 53 -16.69 -17.18 6.50
CA LYS A 53 -17.08 -17.93 5.32
C LYS A 53 -16.43 -17.32 4.09
N LEU A 54 -15.64 -18.12 3.37
CA LEU A 54 -14.92 -17.71 2.17
C LEU A 54 -15.61 -18.24 0.91
N HIS A 55 -15.94 -17.35 -0.01
CA HIS A 55 -16.51 -17.63 -1.32
C HIS A 55 -15.47 -17.32 -2.38
N LEU A 56 -14.97 -18.36 -3.06
CA LEU A 56 -14.02 -18.21 -4.16
C LEU A 56 -14.75 -18.32 -5.50
N LEU A 57 -14.63 -17.27 -6.32
CA LEU A 57 -15.21 -17.20 -7.65
C LEU A 57 -14.11 -16.99 -8.70
N GLU A 58 -14.29 -17.60 -9.87
CA GLU A 58 -13.30 -17.51 -10.95
C GLU A 58 -13.10 -16.05 -11.40
N LEU A 59 -11.83 -15.63 -11.50
CA LEU A 59 -11.42 -14.41 -12.18
C LEU A 59 -10.44 -14.76 -13.31
N LYS A 60 -10.88 -14.67 -14.55
CA LYS A 60 -10.03 -14.90 -15.71
C LYS A 60 -8.99 -13.79 -15.86
N THR A 61 -7.76 -14.08 -15.46
CA THR A 61 -6.65 -13.12 -15.53
C THR A 61 -5.80 -13.28 -16.77
N TYR A 62 -5.85 -14.49 -17.41
CA TYR A 62 -5.04 -14.82 -18.57
C TYR A 62 -5.73 -14.42 -19.88
N ILE A 63 -5.00 -13.65 -20.71
CA ILE A 63 -5.42 -13.30 -22.07
C ILE A 63 -4.40 -13.89 -23.04
N ARG A 64 -4.86 -14.77 -23.94
CA ARG A 64 -4.00 -15.35 -24.99
C ARG A 64 -3.46 -14.24 -25.91
N PHE A 65 -2.22 -14.38 -26.39
CA PHE A 65 -1.56 -13.40 -27.26
C PHE A 65 -2.39 -12.94 -28.47
N ARG A 66 -3.19 -13.84 -29.07
CA ARG A 66 -4.14 -13.47 -30.14
C ARG A 66 -5.30 -12.59 -29.67
N GLU A 67 -5.67 -12.68 -28.41
CA GLU A 67 -6.74 -11.87 -27.81
C GLU A 67 -6.26 -10.46 -27.50
N GLN A 68 -4.97 -10.27 -27.20
CA GLN A 68 -4.37 -8.93 -26.98
C GLN A 68 -4.50 -8.02 -28.21
N TYR A 69 -4.34 -8.57 -29.44
CA TYR A 69 -4.58 -7.80 -30.68
C TYR A 69 -6.06 -7.46 -30.90
N ARG A 70 -6.97 -8.39 -30.60
CA ARG A 70 -8.43 -8.12 -30.62
C ARG A 70 -8.83 -7.15 -29.54
N ASP A 71 -8.17 -7.17 -28.41
CA ASP A 71 -8.39 -6.25 -27.29
C ASP A 71 -8.02 -4.81 -27.63
N GLY A 72 -6.93 -4.57 -28.32
CA GLY A 72 -6.57 -3.24 -28.78
C GLY A 72 -7.67 -2.65 -29.70
N LEU A 73 -8.20 -3.45 -30.61
CA LEU A 73 -9.33 -3.06 -31.48
C LEU A 73 -10.64 -2.95 -30.70
N SER A 74 -10.93 -3.87 -29.77
CA SER A 74 -12.13 -3.83 -28.92
C SER A 74 -12.12 -2.60 -28.00
N ALA A 75 -10.99 -2.27 -27.38
CA ALA A 75 -10.83 -1.05 -26.59
C ALA A 75 -11.02 0.22 -27.44
N LEU A 76 -10.57 0.18 -28.71
CA LEU A 76 -10.70 1.29 -29.64
C LEU A 76 -12.16 1.57 -30.01
N PHE A 77 -12.97 0.53 -30.28
CA PHE A 77 -14.33 0.65 -30.78
C PHE A 77 -15.40 0.59 -29.68
N PHE A 78 -15.19 -0.21 -28.63
CA PHE A 78 -16.21 -0.52 -27.62
C PHE A 78 -15.90 0.04 -26.23
N GLY A 79 -14.76 0.70 -26.03
CA GLY A 79 -14.40 1.34 -24.76
C GLY A 79 -14.14 0.39 -23.58
N LYS A 80 -14.07 -0.93 -23.83
CA LYS A 80 -13.73 -1.96 -22.84
C LYS A 80 -12.78 -2.97 -23.42
N ASP A 81 -11.67 -3.22 -22.72
CA ASP A 81 -10.79 -4.33 -23.00
C ASP A 81 -11.25 -5.63 -22.32
N GLN A 82 -10.60 -6.76 -22.60
CA GLN A 82 -10.98 -8.05 -22.03
C GLN A 82 -10.72 -8.13 -20.52
N HIS A 83 -9.72 -7.40 -20.00
CA HIS A 83 -9.45 -7.34 -18.57
C HIS A 83 -10.63 -6.69 -17.81
N ILE A 84 -11.15 -5.59 -18.33
CA ILE A 84 -12.35 -4.93 -17.78
C ILE A 84 -13.55 -5.87 -17.82
N LYS A 85 -13.79 -6.54 -18.97
CA LYS A 85 -14.91 -7.48 -19.11
C LYS A 85 -14.82 -8.66 -18.13
N ASN A 86 -13.63 -9.23 -17.95
CA ASN A 86 -13.40 -10.33 -17.01
C ASN A 86 -13.61 -9.86 -15.56
N MET A 87 -13.14 -8.68 -15.20
CA MET A 87 -13.32 -8.10 -13.86
C MET A 87 -14.81 -7.77 -13.60
N GLU A 88 -15.52 -7.24 -14.59
CA GLU A 88 -16.96 -6.99 -14.48
C GLU A 88 -17.74 -8.29 -14.29
N ALA A 89 -17.42 -9.34 -15.04
CA ALA A 89 -18.09 -10.64 -14.92
C ALA A 89 -17.87 -11.26 -13.53
N HIS A 90 -16.63 -11.26 -13.03
CA HIS A 90 -16.30 -11.70 -11.68
C HIS A 90 -17.04 -10.85 -10.62
N SER A 91 -16.97 -9.53 -10.74
CA SER A 91 -17.63 -8.59 -9.82
C SER A 91 -19.13 -8.78 -9.77
N LYS A 92 -19.76 -9.03 -10.93
CA LYS A 92 -21.19 -9.30 -11.03
C LYS A 92 -21.56 -10.60 -10.34
N ALA A 93 -20.81 -11.68 -10.57
CA ALA A 93 -21.06 -12.97 -9.93
C ALA A 93 -20.92 -12.90 -8.39
N CYS A 94 -19.91 -12.17 -7.89
CA CYS A 94 -19.78 -11.91 -6.44
C CYS A 94 -20.96 -11.08 -5.92
N ALA A 95 -21.33 -10.02 -6.62
CA ALA A 95 -22.42 -9.13 -6.21
C ALA A 95 -23.78 -9.82 -6.20
N GLU A 96 -24.05 -10.75 -7.11
CA GLU A 96 -25.29 -11.55 -7.13
C GLU A 96 -25.45 -12.34 -5.82
N GLN A 97 -24.37 -12.97 -5.33
CA GLN A 97 -24.40 -13.69 -4.05
C GLN A 97 -24.54 -12.72 -2.84
N ILE A 98 -23.82 -11.58 -2.87
CA ILE A 98 -23.92 -10.58 -1.81
C ILE A 98 -25.32 -9.98 -1.74
N ASN A 99 -25.90 -9.62 -2.89
CA ASN A 99 -27.28 -9.07 -2.97
C ASN A 99 -28.36 -10.05 -2.51
N ALA A 100 -28.15 -11.36 -2.68
CA ALA A 100 -29.03 -12.40 -2.18
C ALA A 100 -28.92 -12.59 -0.66
N GLY A 101 -27.81 -12.15 -0.06
CA GLY A 101 -27.57 -12.16 1.38
C GLY A 101 -28.18 -10.93 2.06
N LYS A 102 -28.35 -11.01 3.39
CA LYS A 102 -28.81 -9.88 4.21
C LYS A 102 -27.58 -9.33 4.97
N PHE A 103 -26.86 -8.41 4.34
CA PHE A 103 -25.70 -7.74 4.95
C PHE A 103 -26.06 -6.32 5.35
N ASP A 104 -25.49 -5.86 6.45
CA ASP A 104 -25.64 -4.48 6.94
C ASP A 104 -24.76 -3.52 6.12
N VAL A 105 -23.61 -3.99 5.68
CA VAL A 105 -22.63 -3.20 4.92
C VAL A 105 -21.73 -4.13 4.07
N VAL A 106 -21.25 -3.62 2.94
CA VAL A 106 -20.20 -4.25 2.13
C VAL A 106 -18.91 -3.45 2.27
N LEU A 107 -17.87 -4.08 2.78
CA LEU A 107 -16.50 -3.55 2.81
C LEU A 107 -15.75 -4.05 1.57
N VAL A 108 -15.32 -3.15 0.73
CA VAL A 108 -14.58 -3.45 -0.49
C VAL A 108 -13.16 -2.92 -0.38
N HIS A 109 -12.17 -3.77 -0.61
CA HIS A 109 -10.77 -3.35 -0.65
C HIS A 109 -10.31 -3.03 -2.07
N SER A 110 -9.18 -2.30 -2.17
CA SER A 110 -8.52 -2.00 -3.45
C SER A 110 -8.39 -3.24 -4.33
N CYS A 111 -8.51 -3.05 -5.63
CA CYS A 111 -8.31 -4.11 -6.61
C CYS A 111 -6.83 -4.22 -6.98
N ASN A 112 -6.26 -5.44 -6.93
CA ASN A 112 -4.86 -5.69 -7.30
C ASN A 112 -4.56 -5.35 -8.77
N GLN A 113 -5.56 -5.47 -9.66
CA GLN A 113 -5.38 -5.24 -11.10
C GLN A 113 -5.69 -3.79 -11.51
N PHE A 114 -6.76 -3.20 -10.96
CA PHE A 114 -7.26 -1.88 -11.39
C PHE A 114 -7.16 -0.81 -10.29
N PHE A 115 -6.65 -1.14 -9.11
CA PHE A 115 -6.73 -0.33 -7.89
C PHE A 115 -8.17 -0.05 -7.45
N MET A 116 -9.01 0.47 -8.36
CA MET A 116 -10.43 0.73 -8.14
C MET A 116 -11.28 -0.50 -8.46
N PRO A 117 -11.95 -1.11 -7.47
CA PRO A 117 -12.79 -2.30 -7.69
C PRO A 117 -14.05 -1.99 -8.50
N HIS A 118 -14.47 -2.95 -9.33
CA HIS A 118 -15.65 -2.81 -10.19
C HIS A 118 -16.97 -3.25 -9.52
N ILE A 119 -16.88 -3.96 -8.39
CA ILE A 119 -18.03 -4.59 -7.74
C ILE A 119 -19.09 -3.59 -7.27
N GLY A 120 -18.68 -2.37 -6.95
CA GLY A 120 -19.59 -1.31 -6.52
C GLY A 120 -20.73 -1.01 -7.50
N GLN A 121 -20.53 -1.27 -8.81
CA GLN A 121 -21.57 -1.10 -9.84
C GLN A 121 -22.71 -2.10 -9.71
N PHE A 122 -22.48 -3.27 -9.10
CA PHE A 122 -23.38 -4.41 -9.09
C PHE A 122 -24.02 -4.67 -7.72
N ILE A 123 -23.54 -4.01 -6.66
CA ILE A 123 -24.18 -4.02 -5.34
C ILE A 123 -25.36 -3.04 -5.36
N ASN A 124 -26.55 -3.52 -4.99
CA ASN A 124 -27.79 -2.74 -5.10
C ASN A 124 -28.09 -1.91 -3.84
N ALA A 125 -28.78 -2.51 -2.86
CA ALA A 125 -29.33 -1.81 -1.70
C ALA A 125 -28.38 -1.69 -0.52
N THR A 126 -27.42 -2.63 -0.37
CA THR A 126 -26.50 -2.66 0.77
C THR A 126 -25.48 -1.52 0.67
N PRO A 127 -25.22 -0.76 1.76
CA PRO A 127 -24.20 0.28 1.79
C PRO A 127 -22.81 -0.26 1.41
N LYS A 128 -22.08 0.48 0.57
CA LYS A 128 -20.78 0.11 0.00
C LYS A 128 -19.69 1.04 0.51
N VAL A 129 -18.80 0.52 1.33
CA VAL A 129 -17.63 1.22 1.84
C VAL A 129 -16.39 0.70 1.12
N LEU A 130 -15.70 1.58 0.42
CA LEU A 130 -14.42 1.27 -0.23
C LEU A 130 -13.28 1.63 0.71
N TYR A 131 -12.39 0.69 1.01
CA TYR A 131 -11.08 0.97 1.58
C TYR A 131 -10.04 1.02 0.46
N LEU A 132 -9.73 2.21 -0.01
CA LEU A 132 -8.81 2.46 -1.11
C LEU A 132 -7.42 2.80 -0.56
N HIS A 133 -6.47 1.88 -0.70
CA HIS A 133 -5.09 2.12 -0.23
C HIS A 133 -4.44 3.28 -0.96
N GLU A 134 -4.63 3.33 -2.28
CA GLU A 134 -4.26 4.43 -3.16
C GLU A 134 -5.06 4.33 -4.47
N PRO A 135 -5.35 5.45 -5.16
CA PRO A 135 -5.85 5.42 -6.52
C PRO A 135 -4.77 4.90 -7.47
N ASN A 136 -5.11 4.60 -8.71
CA ASN A 136 -4.11 4.22 -9.71
C ASN A 136 -3.27 5.43 -10.14
N ARG A 137 -2.32 5.82 -9.28
CA ARG A 137 -1.47 7.00 -9.47
C ARG A 137 -0.66 6.95 -10.76
N VAL A 138 -0.34 5.74 -11.25
CA VAL A 138 0.37 5.55 -12.53
C VAL A 138 -0.42 6.10 -13.71
N LEU A 139 -1.77 6.12 -13.62
CA LEU A 139 -2.64 6.69 -14.65
C LEU A 139 -2.82 8.21 -14.52
N ILE A 140 -2.60 8.76 -13.32
CA ILE A 140 -3.06 10.10 -12.93
C ILE A 140 -1.88 11.03 -12.62
N GLU A 141 -0.82 10.49 -12.01
CA GLU A 141 0.34 11.27 -11.55
C GLU A 141 1.54 11.07 -12.49
N ALA A 142 2.34 12.13 -12.65
CA ALA A 142 3.64 12.02 -13.31
C ALA A 142 4.64 11.36 -12.33
N TRP A 143 5.17 10.21 -12.72
CA TRP A 143 6.21 9.52 -11.97
C TRP A 143 7.57 9.83 -12.59
N PRO A 144 8.58 10.25 -11.80
CA PRO A 144 9.92 10.59 -12.34
C PRO A 144 10.57 9.48 -13.16
N ASP A 145 10.31 8.22 -12.79
CA ASP A 145 10.90 7.05 -13.45
C ASP A 145 10.15 6.59 -14.71
N LYS A 146 9.09 7.30 -15.10
CA LYS A 146 8.27 7.00 -16.30
C LYS A 146 8.17 8.18 -17.25
N LEU A 147 9.24 8.92 -17.39
CA LEU A 147 9.32 9.94 -18.42
C LEU A 147 9.28 9.24 -19.80
N CYS A 148 8.20 9.52 -20.54
CA CYS A 148 7.89 8.87 -21.82
C CYS A 148 8.89 9.14 -22.94
N TRP A 149 9.88 9.98 -22.72
CA TRP A 149 11.00 10.26 -23.66
C TRP A 149 12.26 9.43 -23.42
N GLU A 150 12.34 8.65 -22.35
CA GLU A 150 13.40 7.65 -22.18
C GLU A 150 13.09 6.34 -22.92
N ALA A 151 12.48 6.42 -24.09
CA ALA A 151 12.39 5.25 -24.96
C ALA A 151 13.82 4.83 -25.33
N PRO A 152 14.17 3.51 -25.20
CA PRO A 152 15.48 3.04 -25.61
C PRO A 152 15.77 3.50 -27.04
N ALA A 153 16.96 4.03 -27.29
CA ALA A 153 17.38 4.58 -28.58
C ALA A 153 17.27 3.60 -29.78
N GLU A 154 16.96 2.32 -29.50
CA GLU A 154 16.90 1.22 -30.48
C GLU A 154 15.50 0.89 -31.01
N THR A 155 14.42 1.49 -30.48
CA THR A 155 13.07 1.20 -30.99
C THR A 155 12.84 1.90 -32.34
N LYS A 156 12.50 1.12 -33.37
CA LYS A 156 12.09 1.66 -34.66
C LYS A 156 10.98 2.68 -34.49
N ARG A 157 11.16 3.91 -34.96
CA ARG A 157 10.26 5.08 -34.79
C ARG A 157 8.77 4.75 -34.95
N TRP A 158 8.41 3.92 -35.92
CA TRP A 158 7.03 3.54 -36.22
C TRP A 158 6.43 2.54 -35.24
N SER A 159 7.24 1.62 -34.65
CA SER A 159 6.75 0.70 -33.63
C SER A 159 6.53 1.41 -32.29
N ALA A 160 7.38 2.38 -31.96
CA ALA A 160 7.21 3.24 -30.80
C ALA A 160 5.93 4.08 -30.91
N LEU A 161 5.68 4.75 -32.03
CA LEU A 161 4.48 5.55 -32.25
C LEU A 161 3.17 4.72 -32.14
N LYS A 162 3.16 3.49 -32.67
CA LYS A 162 2.01 2.58 -32.53
C LYS A 162 1.82 2.14 -31.08
N ALA A 163 2.89 1.75 -30.40
CA ALA A 163 2.85 1.33 -29.00
C ALA A 163 2.32 2.48 -28.12
N ASP A 164 2.84 3.69 -28.30
CA ASP A 164 2.40 4.88 -27.55
C ASP A 164 0.92 5.19 -27.79
N PHE A 165 0.43 5.09 -29.02
CA PHE A 165 -0.98 5.33 -29.33
C PHE A 165 -1.89 4.33 -28.62
N PHE A 166 -1.57 3.03 -28.67
CA PHE A 166 -2.39 2.00 -28.01
C PHE A 166 -2.30 2.08 -26.49
N ASP A 167 -1.11 2.32 -25.93
CA ASP A 167 -0.93 2.50 -24.48
C ASP A 167 -1.72 3.71 -23.95
N GLN A 168 -1.62 4.85 -24.62
CA GLN A 168 -2.37 6.06 -24.25
C GLN A 168 -3.90 5.83 -24.35
N ARG A 169 -4.34 5.11 -25.38
CA ARG A 169 -5.75 4.77 -25.53
C ARG A 169 -6.25 3.86 -24.42
N GLN A 170 -5.48 2.82 -24.07
CA GLN A 170 -5.80 1.91 -22.98
C GLN A 170 -5.85 2.65 -21.63
N LYS A 171 -4.85 3.48 -21.34
CA LYS A 171 -4.83 4.33 -20.12
C LYS A 171 -6.07 5.21 -20.01
N ARG A 172 -6.52 5.84 -21.11
CA ARG A 172 -7.75 6.64 -21.12
C ARG A 172 -9.02 5.81 -20.87
N VAL A 173 -9.08 4.59 -21.38
CA VAL A 173 -10.18 3.67 -21.12
C VAL A 173 -10.19 3.28 -19.65
N TRP A 174 -9.07 2.86 -19.10
CA TRP A 174 -8.94 2.47 -17.70
C TRP A 174 -9.28 3.64 -16.76
N LEU A 175 -8.78 4.83 -17.05
CA LEU A 175 -9.07 6.03 -16.25
C LEU A 175 -10.56 6.36 -16.21
N ARG A 176 -11.30 6.21 -17.33
CA ARG A 176 -12.75 6.42 -17.35
C ARG A 176 -13.47 5.39 -16.48
N HIS A 177 -13.07 4.11 -16.58
CA HIS A 177 -13.65 3.05 -15.77
C HIS A 177 -13.32 3.23 -14.29
N GLU A 178 -12.10 3.57 -13.96
CA GLU A 178 -11.69 3.87 -12.60
C GLU A 178 -12.52 5.00 -12.01
N ARG A 179 -12.64 6.11 -12.72
CA ARG A 179 -13.45 7.25 -12.29
C ARG A 179 -14.93 6.89 -12.14
N ALA A 180 -15.52 6.15 -13.09
CA ALA A 180 -16.91 5.71 -13.01
C ALA A 180 -17.15 4.80 -11.80
N ASN A 181 -16.22 3.88 -11.52
CA ASN A 181 -16.31 2.98 -10.37
C ASN A 181 -16.20 3.71 -9.04
N TYR A 182 -15.35 4.74 -8.94
CA TYR A 182 -15.22 5.54 -7.72
C TYR A 182 -16.58 6.06 -7.21
N PHE A 183 -17.38 6.61 -8.11
CA PHE A 183 -18.69 7.20 -7.79
C PHE A 183 -19.82 6.18 -7.53
N THR A 184 -19.50 4.89 -7.49
CA THR A 184 -20.47 3.85 -7.11
C THR A 184 -20.48 3.55 -5.61
N TYR A 185 -19.51 4.05 -4.86
CA TYR A 185 -19.36 3.79 -3.43
C TYR A 185 -20.00 4.87 -2.58
N ASP A 186 -20.67 4.47 -1.48
CA ASP A 186 -21.36 5.37 -0.55
C ASP A 186 -20.37 6.05 0.41
N ALA A 187 -19.21 5.44 0.65
CA ALA A 187 -18.12 6.02 1.41
C ALA A 187 -16.77 5.48 0.92
N VAL A 188 -15.76 6.35 0.91
CA VAL A 188 -14.38 5.97 0.57
C VAL A 188 -13.48 6.27 1.75
N LEU A 189 -12.76 5.25 2.20
CA LEU A 189 -11.75 5.30 3.25
C LEU A 189 -10.37 5.21 2.62
N VAL A 190 -9.41 5.95 3.17
CA VAL A 190 -8.01 5.92 2.76
C VAL A 190 -7.10 5.80 3.98
N ASN A 191 -5.90 5.29 3.77
CA ASN A 191 -4.94 4.99 4.83
C ASN A 191 -4.10 6.19 5.31
N SER A 192 -4.20 7.36 4.64
CA SER A 192 -3.41 8.55 4.97
C SER A 192 -4.02 9.83 4.38
N TYR A 193 -3.62 10.99 4.87
CA TYR A 193 -3.91 12.26 4.22
C TYR A 193 -3.23 12.38 2.86
N PHE A 194 -2.04 11.80 2.71
CA PHE A 194 -1.38 11.72 1.41
C PHE A 194 -2.23 10.97 0.38
N SER A 195 -2.80 9.81 0.75
CA SER A 195 -3.73 9.10 -0.13
C SER A 195 -5.01 9.90 -0.38
N ASN A 196 -5.46 10.69 0.61
CA ASN A 196 -6.61 11.57 0.44
C ASN A 196 -6.34 12.72 -0.55
N GLU A 197 -5.15 13.32 -0.52
CA GLU A 197 -4.72 14.28 -1.54
C GLU A 197 -4.70 13.65 -2.94
N SER A 198 -4.24 12.39 -3.05
CA SER A 198 -4.27 11.66 -4.32
C SER A 198 -5.71 11.44 -4.82
N LEU A 199 -6.70 11.22 -3.93
CA LEU A 199 -8.11 11.18 -4.30
C LEU A 199 -8.59 12.52 -4.89
N VAL A 200 -8.20 13.64 -4.26
CA VAL A 200 -8.58 14.97 -4.76
C VAL A 200 -8.01 15.20 -6.16
N ARG A 201 -6.74 14.84 -6.38
CA ARG A 201 -6.11 14.95 -7.70
C ARG A 201 -6.76 14.02 -8.75
N ALA A 202 -7.16 12.82 -8.33
CA ALA A 202 -7.73 11.82 -9.24
C ALA A 202 -9.19 12.05 -9.59
N TYR A 203 -10.01 12.39 -8.59
CA TYR A 203 -11.47 12.36 -8.70
C TYR A 203 -12.13 13.69 -8.36
N GLY A 204 -11.41 14.67 -7.83
CA GLY A 204 -11.96 15.92 -7.31
C GLY A 204 -12.74 15.73 -6.01
N GLN A 205 -12.48 14.66 -5.27
CA GLN A 205 -13.24 14.27 -4.09
C GLN A 205 -12.32 13.92 -2.93
N ARG A 206 -12.84 14.01 -1.71
CA ARG A 206 -12.15 13.60 -0.49
C ARG A 206 -12.75 12.31 0.06
N GLY A 207 -11.89 11.42 0.54
CA GLY A 207 -12.28 10.28 1.37
C GLY A 207 -12.15 10.61 2.87
N ARG A 208 -12.55 9.69 3.71
CA ARG A 208 -12.27 9.72 5.15
C ARG A 208 -10.95 9.01 5.43
N VAL A 209 -10.03 9.67 6.12
CA VAL A 209 -8.80 9.02 6.57
C VAL A 209 -9.13 8.01 7.67
N CYS A 210 -8.78 6.77 7.42
CA CYS A 210 -8.95 5.63 8.31
C CYS A 210 -7.57 4.94 8.43
N TYR A 211 -6.74 5.47 9.33
CA TYR A 211 -5.38 4.99 9.52
C TYR A 211 -5.33 3.52 9.90
N LEU A 212 -4.36 2.83 9.35
CA LEU A 212 -3.98 1.47 9.73
C LEU A 212 -3.27 1.46 11.09
N GLY A 213 -3.12 0.29 11.67
CA GLY A 213 -2.44 0.10 12.94
C GLY A 213 -1.42 -1.02 12.90
N ILE A 214 -0.66 -1.14 13.97
CA ILE A 214 0.33 -2.19 14.19
C ILE A 214 -0.16 -3.07 15.35
N ASN A 215 -0.10 -4.37 15.14
CA ASN A 215 -0.26 -5.32 16.23
C ASN A 215 1.06 -5.40 16.99
N GLU A 216 1.12 -4.78 18.16
CA GLU A 216 2.33 -4.74 19.00
C GLU A 216 2.80 -6.13 19.45
N ALA A 217 1.88 -7.10 19.53
CA ALA A 217 2.24 -8.48 19.84
C ALA A 217 3.04 -9.16 18.71
N GLU A 218 2.89 -8.71 17.47
CA GLU A 218 3.68 -9.17 16.32
C GLU A 218 5.05 -8.49 16.23
N PHE A 219 5.21 -7.31 16.86
CA PHE A 219 6.44 -6.49 16.86
C PHE A 219 6.85 -6.09 18.29
N PRO A 220 7.12 -7.07 19.17
CA PRO A 220 7.47 -6.78 20.56
C PRO A 220 8.82 -6.09 20.66
N PHE A 221 8.92 -5.18 21.62
CA PHE A 221 10.20 -4.63 22.04
C PHE A 221 10.90 -5.65 22.97
N LEU A 222 12.02 -6.21 22.48
CA LEU A 222 12.77 -7.27 23.18
C LEU A 222 13.93 -6.74 24.02
N ASN A 223 14.19 -5.44 24.01
CA ASN A 223 15.29 -4.79 24.72
C ASN A 223 16.66 -5.47 24.49
N LEU A 224 16.94 -5.86 23.23
CA LEU A 224 18.20 -6.47 22.86
C LEU A 224 19.29 -5.42 22.71
N LYS A 225 20.55 -5.84 22.89
CA LYS A 225 21.71 -4.98 22.61
C LYS A 225 21.71 -4.55 21.14
N ARG A 226 21.77 -3.25 20.89
CA ARG A 226 21.87 -2.70 19.55
C ARG A 226 23.23 -2.95 18.93
N GLU A 227 23.26 -3.23 17.65
CA GLU A 227 24.46 -3.42 16.84
C GLU A 227 24.58 -2.27 15.84
N PRO A 228 25.80 -1.81 15.50
CA PRO A 228 26.04 -0.62 14.69
C PRO A 228 25.78 -0.88 13.20
N PHE A 229 24.54 -1.19 12.83
CA PHE A 229 24.11 -1.30 11.45
C PHE A 229 22.80 -0.55 11.20
N VAL A 230 22.62 -0.14 9.95
CA VAL A 230 21.41 0.51 9.44
C VAL A 230 20.58 -0.54 8.72
N LEU A 231 19.29 -0.55 9.01
CA LEU A 231 18.31 -1.46 8.39
C LEU A 231 17.48 -0.74 7.33
N GLY A 232 17.25 -1.36 6.19
CA GLY A 232 16.21 -0.97 5.23
C GLY A 232 15.19 -2.08 5.05
N LEU A 233 13.91 -1.74 4.88
CA LEU A 233 12.81 -2.68 4.68
C LEU A 233 12.02 -2.34 3.42
N GLY A 234 11.88 -3.31 2.52
CA GLY A 234 11.04 -3.19 1.33
C GLY A 234 11.52 -4.09 0.20
N THR A 235 10.62 -4.36 -0.73
CA THR A 235 10.90 -5.14 -1.94
C THR A 235 12.03 -4.51 -2.77
N TYR A 236 12.76 -5.34 -3.55
CA TYR A 236 13.87 -4.87 -4.38
C TYR A 236 13.37 -4.21 -5.68
N TYR A 237 12.61 -3.13 -5.55
CA TYR A 237 12.12 -2.29 -6.63
C TYR A 237 12.54 -0.83 -6.48
N ARG A 238 12.68 -0.10 -7.60
CA ARG A 238 13.15 1.29 -7.64
C ARG A 238 12.38 2.22 -6.69
N HIS A 239 11.07 2.04 -6.56
CA HIS A 239 10.26 2.91 -5.71
C HIS A 239 10.60 2.77 -4.21
N LYS A 240 11.35 1.74 -3.79
CA LYS A 240 11.82 1.62 -2.40
C LYS A 240 13.09 2.42 -2.11
N GLY A 241 13.76 2.96 -3.15
CA GLY A 241 14.84 3.92 -3.00
C GLY A 241 16.12 3.33 -2.38
N ILE A 242 16.45 2.07 -2.69
CA ILE A 242 17.67 1.40 -2.17
C ILE A 242 18.92 2.15 -2.61
N ASP A 243 18.92 2.68 -3.84
CA ASP A 243 19.93 3.58 -4.37
C ASP A 243 20.18 4.78 -3.44
N THR A 244 19.14 5.46 -3.03
CA THR A 244 19.21 6.61 -2.10
C THR A 244 19.76 6.20 -0.73
N ALA A 245 19.38 5.01 -0.22
CA ALA A 245 19.90 4.50 1.04
C ALA A 245 21.40 4.18 0.97
N ILE A 246 21.85 3.54 -0.12
CA ILE A 246 23.27 3.26 -0.36
C ILE A 246 24.08 4.56 -0.46
N GLU A 247 23.61 5.52 -1.25
CA GLU A 247 24.28 6.82 -1.40
C GLU A 247 24.33 7.58 -0.06
N ALA A 248 23.26 7.54 0.77
CA ALA A 248 23.27 8.16 2.09
C ALA A 248 24.32 7.53 3.01
N VAL A 249 24.38 6.20 3.09
CA VAL A 249 25.42 5.50 3.88
C VAL A 249 26.81 5.80 3.34
N ALA A 250 26.97 5.96 2.03
CA ALA A 250 28.27 6.26 1.41
C ALA A 250 28.82 7.64 1.79
N THR A 251 27.97 8.62 2.14
CA THR A 251 28.41 9.95 2.62
C THR A 251 29.10 9.90 3.98
N ILE A 252 28.84 8.85 4.78
CA ILE A 252 29.45 8.65 6.08
C ILE A 252 30.94 8.29 5.90
N PRO A 253 31.88 8.93 6.65
CA PRO A 253 33.30 8.60 6.56
C PRO A 253 33.57 7.10 6.72
N ALA A 254 34.42 6.54 5.88
CA ALA A 254 34.61 5.08 5.76
C ALA A 254 34.92 4.37 7.09
N LYS A 255 35.66 5.04 8.01
CA LYS A 255 35.98 4.48 9.34
C LYS A 255 34.77 4.36 10.28
N MET A 256 33.71 5.13 10.04
CA MET A 256 32.48 5.19 10.86
C MET A 256 31.28 4.64 10.13
N ARG A 257 31.46 4.23 8.87
CA ARG A 257 30.38 3.80 7.99
C ARG A 257 29.75 2.50 8.49
N PRO A 258 28.46 2.49 8.81
CA PRO A 258 27.76 1.27 9.20
C PRO A 258 27.55 0.36 7.99
N LYS A 259 27.34 -0.93 8.23
CA LYS A 259 26.78 -1.79 7.21
C LYS A 259 25.29 -1.45 6.98
N LEU A 260 24.82 -1.64 5.76
CA LEU A 260 23.43 -1.53 5.36
C LEU A 260 22.84 -2.92 5.15
N VAL A 261 21.95 -3.34 6.04
CA VAL A 261 21.16 -4.57 5.89
C VAL A 261 19.86 -4.20 5.21
N TRP A 262 19.50 -4.86 4.12
CA TRP A 262 18.23 -4.62 3.44
C TRP A 262 17.41 -5.89 3.38
N ILE A 263 16.17 -5.84 3.89
CA ILE A 263 15.26 -6.99 3.93
C ILE A 263 14.10 -6.77 2.96
N GLY A 264 13.89 -7.73 2.05
CA GLY A 264 12.77 -7.70 1.12
C GLY A 264 12.52 -9.08 0.51
N ASN A 265 11.25 -9.47 0.38
CA ASN A 265 10.87 -10.80 -0.07
C ASN A 265 10.70 -10.92 -1.57
N ASP A 266 10.49 -9.80 -2.26
CA ASP A 266 10.21 -9.77 -3.69
C ASP A 266 11.06 -8.72 -4.40
N GLY A 267 11.11 -8.84 -5.70
CA GLY A 267 11.98 -8.04 -6.55
C GLY A 267 13.30 -8.73 -6.82
N GLY A 268 13.86 -8.46 -7.94
CA GLY A 268 15.10 -9.08 -8.38
C GLY A 268 15.45 -8.58 -9.76
N GLY A 269 16.17 -9.42 -10.49
CA GLY A 269 16.66 -9.05 -11.81
C GLY A 269 17.58 -7.84 -11.75
N GLY A 270 17.64 -7.11 -12.83
CA GLY A 270 18.65 -6.07 -13.02
C GLY A 270 18.74 -4.99 -11.93
N TYR A 271 17.65 -4.67 -11.22
CA TYR A 271 17.70 -3.66 -10.16
C TYR A 271 18.43 -4.16 -8.90
N TYR A 272 18.17 -5.42 -8.49
CA TYR A 272 18.89 -6.03 -7.36
C TYR A 272 20.40 -6.05 -7.62
N ASP A 273 20.80 -6.56 -8.79
CA ASP A 273 22.20 -6.66 -9.17
C ASP A 273 22.86 -5.28 -9.27
N ALA A 274 22.13 -4.29 -9.82
CA ALA A 274 22.59 -2.91 -9.89
C ALA A 274 22.83 -2.30 -8.51
N MET A 275 22.01 -2.62 -7.50
CA MET A 275 22.18 -2.12 -6.12
C MET A 275 23.39 -2.77 -5.43
N VAL A 276 23.62 -4.06 -5.65
CA VAL A 276 24.84 -4.74 -5.17
C VAL A 276 26.10 -4.10 -5.77
N GLU A 277 26.09 -3.84 -7.08
CA GLU A 277 27.22 -3.20 -7.76
C GLU A 277 27.41 -1.74 -7.30
N LEU A 278 26.32 -0.96 -7.17
CA LEU A 278 26.37 0.40 -6.65
C LEU A 278 27.01 0.45 -5.24
N ALA A 279 26.57 -0.42 -4.35
CA ALA A 279 27.12 -0.50 -2.99
C ALA A 279 28.64 -0.77 -3.00
N LYS A 280 29.09 -1.69 -3.85
CA LYS A 280 30.52 -1.98 -4.04
C LYS A 280 31.28 -0.76 -4.54
N GLN A 281 30.76 -0.06 -5.56
CA GLN A 281 31.37 1.15 -6.10
C GLN A 281 31.48 2.28 -5.06
N ARG A 282 30.51 2.38 -4.15
CA ARG A 282 30.47 3.37 -3.06
C ARG A 282 31.21 2.92 -1.80
N GLY A 283 31.75 1.70 -1.77
CA GLY A 283 32.42 1.14 -0.59
C GLY A 283 31.50 0.97 0.61
N VAL A 284 30.22 0.64 0.36
CA VAL A 284 29.21 0.33 1.39
C VAL A 284 29.10 -1.18 1.55
N VAL A 285 29.21 -1.68 2.78
CA VAL A 285 28.91 -3.08 3.10
C VAL A 285 27.40 -3.26 3.03
N PHE A 286 26.91 -3.87 1.96
CA PHE A 286 25.49 -4.09 1.70
C PHE A 286 25.14 -5.56 1.87
N GLU A 287 24.22 -5.86 2.79
CA GLU A 287 23.78 -7.22 3.14
C GLU A 287 22.30 -7.39 2.78
N PRO A 288 21.95 -7.76 1.54
CA PRO A 288 20.58 -8.02 1.16
C PRO A 288 20.10 -9.37 1.70
N GLN A 289 18.92 -9.39 2.32
CA GLN A 289 18.30 -10.58 2.90
C GLN A 289 16.90 -10.79 2.34
N LYS A 290 16.48 -12.05 2.20
CA LYS A 290 15.16 -12.45 1.66
C LYS A 290 14.55 -13.55 2.50
N ASN A 291 13.22 -13.63 2.47
CA ASN A 291 12.44 -14.72 3.05
C ASN A 291 12.70 -14.97 4.55
N LEU A 292 12.84 -13.90 5.31
CA LEU A 292 12.94 -14.00 6.76
C LEU A 292 11.60 -14.39 7.38
N SER A 293 11.65 -15.22 8.41
CA SER A 293 10.51 -15.45 9.28
C SER A 293 10.18 -14.19 10.09
N GLN A 294 8.94 -14.12 10.61
CA GLN A 294 8.53 -13.01 11.49
C GLN A 294 9.46 -12.88 12.71
N THR A 295 9.88 -14.00 13.31
CA THR A 295 10.79 -14.01 14.46
C THR A 295 12.15 -13.43 14.12
N GLU A 296 12.71 -13.76 12.95
CA GLU A 296 13.99 -13.22 12.48
C GLU A 296 13.87 -11.72 12.19
N LEU A 297 12.79 -11.29 11.52
CA LEU A 297 12.53 -9.88 11.26
C LEU A 297 12.44 -9.08 12.57
N VAL A 298 11.68 -9.55 13.55
CA VAL A 298 11.54 -8.91 14.86
C VAL A 298 12.90 -8.83 15.58
N LYS A 299 13.70 -9.89 15.52
CA LYS A 299 15.05 -9.88 16.11
C LYS A 299 15.92 -8.80 15.46
N ILE A 300 15.94 -8.71 14.15
CA ILE A 300 16.73 -7.70 13.43
C ILE A 300 16.25 -6.29 13.74
N LEU A 301 14.92 -6.05 13.78
CA LEU A 301 14.34 -4.76 14.20
C LEU A 301 14.75 -4.36 15.63
N ASN A 302 14.95 -5.34 16.52
CA ASN A 302 15.37 -5.11 17.89
C ASN A 302 16.91 -5.01 18.05
N THR A 303 17.69 -5.34 17.03
CA THR A 303 19.16 -5.28 17.08
C THR A 303 19.77 -4.18 16.22
N ALA A 304 19.10 -3.72 15.18
CA ALA A 304 19.53 -2.58 14.36
C ALA A 304 19.58 -1.29 15.18
N THR A 305 20.45 -0.34 14.81
CA THR A 305 20.51 0.99 15.44
C THR A 305 19.52 1.96 14.83
N CYS A 306 19.23 1.86 13.53
CA CYS A 306 18.33 2.77 12.84
C CYS A 306 17.68 2.10 11.64
N LEU A 307 16.41 2.42 11.37
CA LEU A 307 15.79 2.13 10.07
C LEU A 307 16.02 3.32 9.14
N ILE A 308 16.57 3.10 7.94
CA ILE A 308 16.51 4.07 6.84
C ILE A 308 15.32 3.76 5.95
N TYR A 309 14.46 4.76 5.73
CA TYR A 309 13.25 4.61 4.94
C TYR A 309 13.21 5.60 3.78
N THR A 310 13.52 5.11 2.60
CA THR A 310 13.72 5.90 1.37
C THR A 310 12.66 5.65 0.30
N SER A 311 11.56 4.97 0.64
CA SER A 311 10.47 4.71 -0.30
C SER A 311 9.92 5.99 -0.91
N ARG A 312 9.70 5.96 -2.24
CA ARG A 312 9.16 7.09 -2.99
C ARG A 312 7.65 7.12 -2.89
N LEU A 313 7.12 8.24 -2.39
CA LEU A 313 5.67 8.52 -2.35
C LEU A 313 4.84 7.34 -1.80
N GLU A 314 5.34 6.66 -0.78
CA GLU A 314 4.63 5.54 -0.14
C GLU A 314 3.30 6.03 0.44
N PRO A 315 2.16 5.36 0.17
CA PRO A 315 0.85 5.80 0.66
C PRO A 315 0.71 5.87 2.17
N PHE A 316 1.34 4.94 2.91
CA PHE A 316 1.23 4.87 4.37
C PHE A 316 2.59 4.63 5.05
N GLY A 317 3.21 3.48 4.83
CA GLY A 317 4.48 3.12 5.44
C GLY A 317 4.34 2.28 6.71
N TYR A 318 4.06 0.98 6.57
CA TYR A 318 4.07 0.06 7.70
C TYR A 318 5.46 -0.11 8.34
N ALA A 319 6.52 -0.20 7.53
CA ALA A 319 7.86 -0.47 8.02
C ALA A 319 8.38 0.53 9.07
N PRO A 320 8.17 1.85 8.94
CA PRO A 320 8.44 2.81 10.00
C PRO A 320 7.72 2.49 11.32
N LEU A 321 6.45 2.10 11.27
CA LEU A 321 5.69 1.77 12.47
C LEU A 321 6.11 0.44 13.09
N GLU A 322 6.47 -0.56 12.29
CA GLU A 322 7.05 -1.83 12.72
C GLU A 322 8.38 -1.61 13.45
N ALA A 323 9.23 -0.76 12.88
CA ALA A 323 10.48 -0.34 13.51
C ALA A 323 10.23 0.36 14.84
N ASN A 324 9.33 1.35 14.86
CA ASN A 324 9.01 2.09 16.07
C ASN A 324 8.39 1.20 17.17
N ALA A 325 7.57 0.21 16.83
CA ALA A 325 7.05 -0.75 17.79
C ALA A 325 8.17 -1.52 18.49
N CYS A 326 9.22 -1.90 17.74
CA CYS A 326 10.44 -2.52 18.25
C CYS A 326 11.44 -1.52 18.90
N GLY A 327 11.05 -0.27 19.11
CA GLY A 327 11.91 0.77 19.64
C GLY A 327 13.07 1.14 18.72
N LEU A 328 12.92 0.98 17.40
CA LEU A 328 13.93 1.33 16.42
C LEU A 328 13.62 2.72 15.83
N PRO A 329 14.47 3.74 16.05
CA PRO A 329 14.33 5.05 15.43
C PRO A 329 14.40 4.96 13.90
N VAL A 330 13.70 5.89 13.23
CA VAL A 330 13.60 5.91 11.77
C VAL A 330 14.25 7.18 11.22
N VAL A 331 15.11 7.04 10.22
CA VAL A 331 15.54 8.14 9.35
C VAL A 331 14.79 7.99 8.03
N ALA A 332 13.98 8.96 7.69
CA ALA A 332 13.06 8.87 6.56
C ALA A 332 13.15 10.06 5.60
N VAL A 333 12.79 9.82 4.34
CA VAL A 333 12.56 10.90 3.37
C VAL A 333 11.18 11.51 3.59
N ALA A 334 11.06 12.83 3.56
CA ALA A 334 9.82 13.61 3.75
C ALA A 334 8.85 13.49 2.57
N GLU A 335 8.50 12.27 2.15
CA GLU A 335 7.61 12.00 1.02
C GLU A 335 6.45 11.09 1.40
N GLY A 336 5.29 11.28 0.75
CA GLY A 336 4.14 10.40 0.93
C GLY A 336 3.56 10.41 2.34
N GLY A 337 2.95 9.30 2.72
CA GLY A 337 2.31 9.09 4.03
C GLY A 337 3.29 8.87 5.18
N VAL A 338 4.58 8.67 4.91
CA VAL A 338 5.59 8.52 5.97
C VAL A 338 5.67 9.76 6.87
N ARG A 339 5.39 10.96 6.34
CA ARG A 339 5.29 12.22 7.11
C ARG A 339 4.21 12.22 8.19
N GLU A 340 3.31 11.24 8.15
CA GLU A 340 2.22 11.07 9.12
C GLU A 340 2.58 10.02 10.18
N THR A 341 3.43 9.06 9.82
CA THR A 341 3.88 7.99 10.70
C THR A 341 5.19 8.29 11.42
N VAL A 342 6.07 9.10 10.80
CA VAL A 342 7.31 9.58 11.40
C VAL A 342 7.26 11.08 11.56
N ILE A 343 7.40 11.54 12.80
CA ILE A 343 7.45 12.96 13.18
C ILE A 343 8.89 13.32 13.49
N ASP A 344 9.41 14.33 12.77
CA ASP A 344 10.79 14.79 12.92
C ASP A 344 11.13 15.19 14.35
N GLY A 345 12.26 14.69 14.85
CA GLY A 345 12.74 14.92 16.22
C GLY A 345 11.91 14.23 17.31
N HIS A 346 10.87 13.45 16.97
CA HIS A 346 10.05 12.76 17.95
C HIS A 346 10.26 11.24 17.94
N ASN A 347 9.89 10.54 16.86
CA ASN A 347 10.04 9.10 16.74
C ASN A 347 11.02 8.69 15.62
N GLY A 348 11.71 9.69 15.06
CA GLY A 348 12.69 9.56 14.00
C GLY A 348 13.18 10.92 13.53
N ILE A 349 13.96 10.93 12.46
CA ILE A 349 14.43 12.13 11.77
C ILE A 349 13.91 12.09 10.33
N VAL A 350 13.33 13.20 9.87
CA VAL A 350 12.75 13.32 8.54
C VAL A 350 13.50 14.39 7.75
N THR A 351 14.03 14.03 6.58
CA THR A 351 14.80 14.94 5.73
C THR A 351 14.26 14.97 4.30
N GLU A 352 14.74 15.91 3.51
CA GLU A 352 14.56 15.86 2.05
C GLU A 352 15.26 14.62 1.46
N ARG A 353 14.94 14.28 0.21
CA ARG A 353 15.62 13.19 -0.54
C ARG A 353 17.01 13.62 -0.99
N ASP A 354 17.88 13.86 -0.05
CA ASP A 354 19.28 14.22 -0.24
C ASP A 354 20.16 13.21 0.51
N PRO A 355 21.07 12.49 -0.17
CA PRO A 355 21.97 11.53 0.48
C PRO A 355 22.82 12.14 1.58
N VAL A 356 23.22 13.42 1.46
CA VAL A 356 24.08 14.07 2.47
C VAL A 356 23.27 14.34 3.74
N LEU A 357 22.03 14.85 3.61
CA LEU A 357 21.16 15.08 4.75
C LEU A 357 20.77 13.78 5.45
N LEU A 358 20.44 12.74 4.66
CA LEU A 358 20.13 11.42 5.19
C LEU A 358 21.34 10.80 5.91
N GLY A 359 22.54 10.92 5.34
CA GLY A 359 23.77 10.45 5.97
C GLY A 359 24.09 11.18 7.27
N ALA A 360 23.89 12.50 7.33
CA ALA A 360 24.04 13.28 8.55
C ALA A 360 23.02 12.87 9.63
N ALA A 361 21.76 12.62 9.25
CA ALA A 361 20.73 12.11 10.16
C ALA A 361 21.07 10.72 10.71
N LEU A 362 21.57 9.81 9.85
CA LEU A 362 22.07 8.50 10.29
C LEU A 362 23.21 8.63 11.29
N GLN A 363 24.20 9.50 11.02
CA GLN A 363 25.32 9.75 11.95
C GLN A 363 24.84 10.31 13.28
N ALA A 364 23.86 11.20 13.29
CA ALA A 364 23.29 11.75 14.52
C ALA A 364 22.71 10.63 15.40
N VAL A 365 21.92 9.72 14.83
CA VAL A 365 21.34 8.59 15.58
C VAL A 365 22.40 7.59 16.01
N LEU A 366 23.41 7.30 15.16
CA LEU A 366 24.46 6.31 15.43
C LEU A 366 25.45 6.75 16.51
N ASN A 367 25.73 8.07 16.62
CA ASN A 367 26.80 8.61 17.45
C ASN A 367 26.33 9.36 18.69
N ASN A 368 25.02 9.58 18.85
CA ASN A 368 24.43 10.28 19.98
C ASN A 368 23.49 9.36 20.75
N THR A 369 23.97 8.80 21.84
CA THR A 369 23.22 7.86 22.69
C THR A 369 21.99 8.53 23.30
N ASP A 370 22.08 9.76 23.75
CA ASP A 370 20.93 10.46 24.37
C ASP A 370 19.82 10.67 23.37
N LEU A 371 20.13 11.11 22.15
CA LEU A 371 19.17 11.25 21.06
C LEU A 371 18.55 9.90 20.70
N PHE A 372 19.38 8.83 20.62
CA PHE A 372 18.87 7.49 20.33
C PHE A 372 17.83 7.02 21.36
N GLU A 373 18.15 7.14 22.66
CA GLU A 373 17.27 6.71 23.75
C GLU A 373 15.98 7.55 23.80
N GLU A 374 16.06 8.85 23.54
CA GLU A 374 14.90 9.72 23.42
C GLU A 374 13.97 9.27 22.28
N LEU A 375 14.53 9.10 21.08
CA LEU A 375 13.76 8.66 19.89
C LEU A 375 13.16 7.26 20.10
N LEU A 376 13.89 6.33 20.75
CA LEU A 376 13.42 4.99 21.07
C LEU A 376 12.20 5.04 22.00
N ALA A 377 12.28 5.80 23.08
CA ALA A 377 11.18 5.92 24.04
C ALA A 377 9.93 6.53 23.40
N ASN A 378 10.13 7.59 22.63
CA ASN A 378 9.06 8.27 21.91
C ASN A 378 8.44 7.39 20.83
N ALA A 379 9.24 6.64 20.08
CA ALA A 379 8.79 5.75 19.01
C ALA A 379 7.78 4.71 19.52
N ARG A 380 8.07 4.05 20.62
CA ARG A 380 7.16 3.06 21.23
C ARG A 380 5.87 3.70 21.73
N ASN A 381 5.98 4.83 22.43
CA ASN A 381 4.80 5.57 22.91
C ASN A 381 3.93 6.05 21.75
N TRP A 382 4.55 6.49 20.63
CA TRP A 382 3.85 6.91 19.43
C TRP A 382 3.01 5.80 18.82
N VAL A 383 3.57 4.60 18.68
CA VAL A 383 2.82 3.43 18.17
C VAL A 383 1.68 3.09 19.11
N LYS A 384 1.95 2.92 20.41
CA LYS A 384 0.95 2.54 21.40
C LYS A 384 -0.23 3.51 21.47
N ASN A 385 0.03 4.82 21.41
CA ASN A 385 -1.01 5.82 21.62
C ASN A 385 -1.83 6.13 20.37
N LYS A 386 -1.24 6.05 19.17
CA LYS A 386 -1.89 6.50 17.94
C LYS A 386 -2.07 5.41 16.90
N TRP A 387 -1.15 4.44 16.86
CA TRP A 387 -1.05 3.47 15.77
C TRP A 387 -1.29 2.04 16.23
N SER A 388 -1.89 1.83 17.42
CA SER A 388 -2.22 0.49 17.91
C SER A 388 -3.24 -0.20 17.00
N PHE A 389 -3.23 -1.53 17.04
CA PHE A 389 -4.21 -2.36 16.35
C PHE A 389 -5.63 -1.95 16.72
N GLU A 390 -5.93 -1.84 18.03
CA GLU A 390 -7.27 -1.49 18.54
C GLU A 390 -7.75 -0.14 17.98
N ALA A 391 -6.90 0.90 18.01
CA ALA A 391 -7.26 2.20 17.46
C ALA A 391 -7.57 2.15 15.96
N SER A 392 -6.93 1.26 15.20
CA SER A 392 -7.25 1.06 13.79
C SER A 392 -8.59 0.39 13.58
N ILE A 393 -8.94 -0.56 14.45
CA ILE A 393 -10.24 -1.25 14.40
C ILE A 393 -11.37 -0.32 14.82
N ASP A 394 -11.17 0.53 15.83
CA ASP A 394 -12.15 1.57 16.20
C ASP A 394 -12.52 2.46 15.01
N ARG A 395 -11.50 2.86 14.22
CA ARG A 395 -11.70 3.74 13.04
C ARG A 395 -12.51 3.07 11.93
N ILE A 396 -12.17 1.81 11.60
CA ILE A 396 -12.88 1.09 10.53
C ILE A 396 -14.29 0.71 10.97
N GLU A 397 -14.47 0.22 12.21
CA GLU A 397 -15.76 -0.13 12.75
C GLU A 397 -16.72 1.07 12.78
N ALA A 398 -16.26 2.21 13.30
CA ALA A 398 -17.05 3.44 13.30
C ALA A 398 -17.43 3.93 11.87
N ALA A 399 -16.56 3.70 10.90
CA ALA A 399 -16.86 4.04 9.51
C ALA A 399 -17.93 3.11 8.90
N LEU A 400 -17.85 1.81 9.19
CA LEU A 400 -18.83 0.81 8.73
C LEU A 400 -20.18 1.01 9.39
N GLN A 401 -20.24 1.29 10.71
CA GLN A 401 -21.46 1.60 11.46
C GLN A 401 -22.14 2.86 10.91
N ALA A 402 -21.36 3.91 10.65
CA ALA A 402 -21.87 5.14 10.05
C ALA A 402 -22.45 4.93 8.64
N ALA A 403 -21.88 4.02 7.87
CA ALA A 403 -22.41 3.68 6.54
C ALA A 403 -23.68 2.84 6.64
N ALA A 404 -23.72 1.85 7.52
CA ALA A 404 -24.88 0.99 7.75
C ALA A 404 -26.08 1.74 8.32
N GLY A 405 -25.86 2.78 9.13
CA GLY A 405 -26.92 3.60 9.73
C GLY A 405 -27.57 4.62 8.80
N ARG A 406 -27.03 4.87 7.61
CA ARG A 406 -27.60 5.83 6.64
C ARG A 406 -28.78 5.24 5.88
N GLY A 407 -29.88 5.99 5.81
CA GLY A 407 -31.02 5.65 4.96
C GLY A 407 -30.68 5.66 3.45
N VAL A 408 -31.48 5.01 2.63
CA VAL A 408 -31.28 4.94 1.16
C VAL A 408 -31.31 6.35 0.54
N GLU A 409 -32.18 7.22 1.02
CA GLU A 409 -32.33 8.59 0.52
C GLU A 409 -31.11 9.46 0.81
N GLU A 410 -30.54 9.36 2.04
CA GLU A 410 -29.31 10.08 2.40
C GLU A 410 -28.10 9.62 1.58
N ARG A 411 -28.03 8.31 1.27
CA ARG A 411 -26.97 7.76 0.41
C ARG A 411 -27.06 8.28 -1.01
N ASN A 412 -28.27 8.32 -1.57
CA ASN A 412 -28.50 8.84 -2.92
C ASN A 412 -28.16 10.33 -3.01
N ALA A 413 -28.57 11.14 -2.03
CA ALA A 413 -28.23 12.56 -1.97
C ALA A 413 -26.71 12.78 -1.87
N GLN A 414 -26.00 11.97 -1.08
CA GLN A 414 -24.55 12.04 -0.97
C GLN A 414 -23.86 11.61 -2.28
N ALA A 415 -24.34 10.55 -2.94
CA ALA A 415 -23.80 10.09 -4.21
C ALA A 415 -23.98 11.16 -5.32
N GLU A 416 -25.07 11.92 -5.30
CA GLU A 416 -25.26 13.04 -6.22
C GLU A 416 -24.35 14.23 -5.89
N SER A 417 -24.17 14.57 -4.61
CA SER A 417 -23.25 15.62 -4.20
C SER A 417 -21.79 15.31 -4.56
N LEU A 418 -21.39 14.03 -4.49
CA LEU A 418 -20.08 13.56 -4.87
C LEU A 418 -19.80 13.63 -6.39
N LYS A 419 -20.85 13.72 -7.23
CA LYS A 419 -20.71 13.89 -8.68
C LYS A 419 -20.41 15.35 -9.08
N GLN A 420 -20.67 16.31 -8.18
CA GLN A 420 -20.37 17.71 -8.44
C GLN A 420 -18.87 17.96 -8.21
N PRO A 421 -18.15 18.59 -9.16
CA PRO A 421 -16.74 18.90 -8.98
C PRO A 421 -16.59 19.89 -7.82
N ILE A 422 -15.59 19.70 -6.98
CA ILE A 422 -15.13 20.73 -6.04
C ILE A 422 -14.50 21.82 -6.93
N LEU A 423 -15.20 22.96 -7.07
CA LEU A 423 -14.67 24.16 -7.72
C LEU A 423 -13.55 24.76 -6.90
#